data_8c5879bacc76a43d0929941863c5b2df
#
_entry.id   8c5879bacc76a43d0929941863c5b2df
#
_cell.length_a   1.000
_cell.length_b   1.000
_cell.length_c   1.000
_cell.angle_alpha   90.00
_cell.angle_beta   90.00
_cell.angle_gamma   90.00
#
_symmetry.space_group_name_H-M   'P 1'
#
loop_
_entity.id
_entity.type
_entity.pdbx_description
1 polymer ?
#
loop_
_entity_poly.entity_id
_entity_poly.type
_entity_poly.pdbx_seq_one_letter_code
_entity_poly.pdbx_strand_id
1 'polypeptide(L)'
;MRKQVYRTQKGEKMEPNTNSYKVVVVDDETTAVKAICRVIEKHCPKFEIVGTARNGKEALEIISEMHPDLVLTDVDMPLINGLELVQKSGERMPDLCFVIISGYQDFEHVRDAFCGGVLNYLTKPIVPSQMLGTMKNVEEKLKQKYYDKQISILRKLCIGETVALEEIETYFPYREFYAALLRENGLPRRYSPAKEPELYGTIGEAYMVYGRDYMEELFLIPRELLGEQSLLEYMTKVEQRQKTEGSYTTILYYGEAFSASEIFEKIRNLYYWLNTLSSVGVSQVADLDKKQHLEERLLIPGMEEISNLLKEMEQYAHTGRYEQVQKRIAEAFARWGEEKRPQIWLEQASRRILNFIRMMNKSEESLIESEYQFEDAFYYSTSMEMLWENLYAPYFHLQEKEKENYKVDSPEFFENITRYLNEHITEQLSLQAISNLFAISQAYMSKLFRKYTKESYNQYLTGIRMERAKQLMEANREFFVKDIAEMVGYRDQFYFSRIFRAYTGKSPAEYLK
;
A
#
# COMPACT_ATOMS: atom_id res chain seq x y z
N MET A 1 -11.77 -23.03 1.25
CA MET A 1 -12.92 -22.83 0.33
C MET A 1 -13.43 -21.40 0.43
N ARG A 2 -13.65 -20.79 -0.71
CA ARG A 2 -14.16 -19.44 -1.01
C ARG A 2 -13.12 -18.31 -0.96
N LYS A 3 -12.42 -18.15 -2.09
CA LYS A 3 -11.98 -16.85 -2.59
C LYS A 3 -13.22 -15.96 -2.69
N GLN A 4 -13.37 -14.97 -1.80
CA GLN A 4 -14.34 -13.91 -2.02
C GLN A 4 -13.72 -12.94 -3.04
N VAL A 5 -13.90 -13.28 -4.29
CA VAL A 5 -13.84 -12.38 -5.44
C VAL A 5 -14.93 -11.33 -5.20
N TYR A 6 -14.60 -10.06 -5.39
CA TYR A 6 -15.57 -8.98 -5.46
C TYR A 6 -16.59 -9.32 -6.56
N ARG A 7 -17.75 -9.86 -6.18
CA ARG A 7 -18.85 -10.09 -7.09
C ARG A 7 -19.63 -8.78 -7.22
N THR A 8 -19.57 -8.17 -8.39
CA THR A 8 -20.69 -7.39 -8.89
C THR A 8 -21.94 -8.28 -8.87
N GLN A 9 -23.13 -7.71 -8.59
CA GLN A 9 -24.38 -8.43 -8.41
C GLN A 9 -24.92 -9.20 -9.64
N LYS A 10 -24.15 -9.31 -10.71
CA LYS A 10 -24.40 -10.24 -11.82
C LYS A 10 -23.13 -11.08 -12.00
N GLY A 11 -23.26 -12.36 -11.76
CA GLY A 11 -22.20 -13.35 -11.70
C GLY A 11 -21.47 -13.66 -13.01
N GLU A 12 -21.14 -12.67 -13.78
CA GLU A 12 -20.20 -12.75 -14.87
C GLU A 12 -18.87 -12.19 -14.37
N LYS A 13 -17.85 -13.05 -14.30
CA LYS A 13 -16.47 -12.62 -14.25
C LYS A 13 -16.28 -11.72 -15.46
N MET A 14 -16.20 -10.41 -15.30
CA MET A 14 -15.53 -9.58 -16.28
C MET A 14 -14.06 -10.01 -16.27
N GLU A 15 -13.72 -10.96 -17.13
CA GLU A 15 -12.33 -11.11 -17.52
C GLU A 15 -11.94 -9.77 -18.18
N PRO A 16 -10.79 -9.18 -17.81
CA PRO A 16 -10.34 -7.99 -18.50
C PRO A 16 -10.36 -8.29 -19.99
N ASN A 17 -10.74 -7.31 -20.79
CA ASN A 17 -10.71 -7.40 -22.24
C ASN A 17 -9.24 -7.50 -22.66
N THR A 18 -8.63 -8.64 -22.34
CA THR A 18 -7.27 -8.96 -22.73
C THR A 18 -7.34 -9.23 -24.21
N ASN A 19 -6.77 -8.31 -24.99
CA ASN A 19 -6.32 -8.65 -26.33
C ASN A 19 -5.69 -10.05 -26.25
N SER A 20 -6.09 -10.93 -27.16
CA SER A 20 -5.51 -12.26 -27.26
C SER A 20 -3.98 -12.16 -27.33
N TYR A 21 -3.26 -13.04 -26.65
CA TYR A 21 -1.80 -13.10 -26.74
C TYR A 21 -1.39 -13.48 -28.17
N LYS A 22 -0.55 -12.67 -28.79
CA LYS A 22 -0.09 -12.88 -30.15
C LYS A 22 0.93 -14.01 -30.19
N VAL A 23 0.71 -14.99 -31.08
CA VAL A 23 1.55 -16.18 -31.20
C VAL A 23 2.12 -16.30 -32.61
N VAL A 24 3.42 -16.59 -32.70
CA VAL A 24 4.07 -17.02 -33.94
C VAL A 24 4.46 -18.50 -33.81
N VAL A 25 4.16 -19.29 -34.85
CA VAL A 25 4.50 -20.72 -34.91
C VAL A 25 5.57 -20.93 -35.97
N VAL A 26 6.68 -21.58 -35.59
CA VAL A 26 7.86 -21.77 -36.44
C VAL A 26 8.24 -23.25 -36.48
N ASP A 27 8.17 -23.87 -37.64
CA ASP A 27 8.57 -25.26 -37.89
C ASP A 27 8.74 -25.46 -39.40
N ASP A 28 9.80 -26.12 -39.87
CA ASP A 28 10.05 -26.34 -41.28
C ASP A 28 9.06 -27.37 -41.90
N GLU A 29 8.46 -28.20 -41.06
CA GLU A 29 7.40 -29.14 -41.47
C GLU A 29 6.03 -28.45 -41.49
N THR A 30 5.50 -28.19 -42.69
CA THR A 30 4.15 -27.57 -42.86
C THR A 30 3.03 -28.34 -42.17
N THR A 31 3.17 -29.65 -42.03
CA THR A 31 2.22 -30.54 -41.35
C THR A 31 2.21 -30.30 -39.84
N ALA A 32 3.36 -30.08 -39.22
CA ALA A 32 3.52 -29.75 -37.82
C ALA A 32 2.93 -28.37 -37.53
N VAL A 33 3.27 -27.35 -38.33
CA VAL A 33 2.67 -25.99 -38.21
C VAL A 33 1.14 -26.06 -38.21
N LYS A 34 0.54 -26.76 -39.21
CA LYS A 34 -0.92 -26.86 -39.28
C LYS A 34 -1.55 -27.58 -38.10
N ALA A 35 -0.87 -28.60 -37.54
CA ALA A 35 -1.36 -29.31 -36.37
C ALA A 35 -1.34 -28.42 -35.13
N ILE A 36 -0.25 -27.68 -34.88
CA ILE A 36 -0.09 -26.73 -33.78
C ILE A 36 -1.17 -25.66 -33.88
N CYS A 37 -1.29 -25.01 -35.06
CA CYS A 37 -2.27 -23.94 -35.27
C CYS A 37 -3.70 -24.42 -34.99
N ARG A 38 -4.10 -25.60 -35.44
CA ARG A 38 -5.43 -26.17 -35.16
C ARG A 38 -5.71 -26.35 -33.67
N VAL A 39 -4.70 -26.80 -32.89
CA VAL A 39 -4.88 -26.96 -31.44
C VAL A 39 -5.06 -25.62 -30.77
N ILE A 40 -4.25 -24.63 -31.13
CA ILE A 40 -4.34 -23.26 -30.56
C ILE A 40 -5.70 -22.65 -30.90
N GLU A 41 -6.07 -22.60 -32.19
CA GLU A 41 -7.32 -21.97 -32.65
C GLU A 41 -8.58 -22.62 -32.05
N LYS A 42 -8.56 -23.93 -31.85
CA LYS A 42 -9.73 -24.66 -31.36
C LYS A 42 -9.86 -24.64 -29.82
N HIS A 43 -8.74 -24.64 -29.11
CA HIS A 43 -8.73 -24.94 -27.68
C HIS A 43 -8.07 -23.88 -26.81
N CYS A 44 -7.43 -22.86 -27.40
CA CYS A 44 -6.72 -21.80 -26.65
C CYS A 44 -7.23 -20.40 -27.05
N PRO A 45 -8.48 -20.02 -26.70
CA PRO A 45 -9.14 -18.81 -27.19
C PRO A 45 -8.46 -17.50 -26.76
N LYS A 46 -7.52 -17.56 -25.82
CA LYS A 46 -6.72 -16.41 -25.38
C LYS A 46 -5.46 -16.19 -26.22
N PHE A 47 -5.21 -17.03 -27.22
CA PHE A 47 -4.05 -16.94 -28.09
C PHE A 47 -4.49 -16.72 -29.53
N GLU A 48 -3.87 -15.75 -30.21
CA GLU A 48 -4.11 -15.41 -31.61
C GLU A 48 -2.86 -15.67 -32.43
N ILE A 49 -2.96 -16.49 -33.46
CA ILE A 49 -1.84 -16.77 -34.37
C ILE A 49 -1.70 -15.59 -35.31
N VAL A 50 -0.64 -14.80 -35.15
CA VAL A 50 -0.35 -13.60 -35.96
C VAL A 50 0.65 -13.91 -37.09
N GLY A 51 1.30 -15.08 -37.06
CA GLY A 51 2.22 -15.46 -38.11
C GLY A 51 2.69 -16.91 -38.01
N THR A 52 3.16 -17.42 -39.13
CA THR A 52 3.83 -18.75 -39.21
C THR A 52 5.08 -18.63 -40.07
N ALA A 53 6.16 -19.31 -39.70
CA ALA A 53 7.42 -19.30 -40.43
C ALA A 53 7.95 -20.74 -40.61
N ARG A 54 8.81 -20.96 -41.63
CA ARG A 54 9.43 -22.25 -41.91
C ARG A 54 10.91 -22.33 -41.49
N ASN A 55 11.46 -21.24 -40.99
CA ASN A 55 12.83 -21.15 -40.51
C ASN A 55 12.99 -19.91 -39.62
N GLY A 56 14.07 -19.88 -38.85
CA GLY A 56 14.31 -18.76 -37.92
C GLY A 56 14.54 -17.41 -38.60
N LYS A 57 14.95 -17.37 -39.90
CA LYS A 57 15.11 -16.10 -40.60
C LYS A 57 13.75 -15.45 -40.91
N GLU A 58 12.83 -16.21 -41.47
CA GLU A 58 11.45 -15.75 -41.68
C GLU A 58 10.78 -15.36 -40.35
N ALA A 59 11.02 -16.16 -39.30
CA ALA A 59 10.50 -15.89 -37.98
C ALA A 59 10.98 -14.53 -37.43
N LEU A 60 12.26 -14.17 -37.56
CA LEU A 60 12.79 -12.87 -37.12
C LEU A 60 12.13 -11.69 -37.83
N GLU A 61 11.81 -11.82 -39.12
CA GLU A 61 11.08 -10.78 -39.87
C GLU A 61 9.66 -10.59 -39.29
N ILE A 62 8.92 -11.71 -39.13
CA ILE A 62 7.56 -11.67 -38.54
C ILE A 62 7.55 -11.17 -37.09
N ILE A 63 8.52 -11.62 -36.27
CA ILE A 63 8.66 -11.15 -34.89
C ILE A 63 8.88 -9.64 -34.83
N SER A 64 9.74 -9.11 -35.71
CA SER A 64 10.01 -7.68 -35.77
C SER A 64 8.81 -6.85 -36.22
N GLU A 65 7.92 -7.40 -37.07
CA GLU A 65 6.76 -6.69 -37.60
C GLU A 65 5.54 -6.81 -36.67
N MET A 66 5.28 -8.02 -36.17
CA MET A 66 4.04 -8.33 -35.46
C MET A 66 4.12 -8.17 -33.94
N HIS A 67 5.34 -8.07 -33.37
CA HIS A 67 5.60 -7.96 -31.92
C HIS A 67 4.78 -9.00 -31.12
N PRO A 68 5.03 -10.32 -31.31
CA PRO A 68 4.28 -11.36 -30.62
C PRO A 68 4.65 -11.47 -29.12
N ASP A 69 3.73 -12.04 -28.35
CA ASP A 69 3.95 -12.37 -26.93
C ASP A 69 4.64 -13.72 -26.76
N LEU A 70 4.39 -14.63 -27.69
CA LEU A 70 4.84 -16.01 -27.64
C LEU A 70 5.31 -16.49 -29.02
N VAL A 71 6.42 -17.20 -29.02
CA VAL A 71 6.89 -17.98 -30.20
C VAL A 71 6.95 -19.46 -29.83
N LEU A 72 6.26 -20.28 -30.60
CA LEU A 72 6.47 -21.72 -30.58
C LEU A 72 7.44 -22.08 -31.71
N THR A 73 8.60 -22.65 -31.40
CA THR A 73 9.62 -22.94 -32.43
C THR A 73 10.15 -24.36 -32.33
N ASP A 74 10.32 -24.98 -33.47
CA ASP A 74 11.17 -26.18 -33.56
C ASP A 74 12.64 -25.83 -33.31
N VAL A 75 13.42 -26.79 -32.84
CA VAL A 75 14.88 -26.64 -32.67
C VAL A 75 15.60 -26.80 -34.01
N ASP A 76 15.30 -27.88 -34.74
CA ASP A 76 16.03 -28.27 -35.95
C ASP A 76 15.39 -27.67 -37.19
N MET A 77 15.84 -26.49 -37.58
CA MET A 77 15.35 -25.79 -38.76
C MET A 77 16.50 -25.28 -39.62
N PRO A 78 16.29 -25.19 -40.96
CA PRO A 78 17.31 -24.65 -41.86
C PRO A 78 17.55 -23.16 -41.65
N LEU A 79 18.74 -22.66 -42.04
CA LEU A 79 19.20 -21.26 -41.99
C LEU A 79 19.50 -20.76 -40.58
N ILE A 80 18.51 -20.58 -39.76
CA ILE A 80 18.59 -20.19 -38.34
C ILE A 80 17.76 -21.21 -37.56
N ASN A 81 18.41 -21.94 -36.66
CA ASN A 81 17.73 -22.92 -35.81
C ASN A 81 16.95 -22.25 -34.67
N GLY A 82 16.12 -23.05 -33.96
CA GLY A 82 15.25 -22.49 -32.89
C GLY A 82 16.02 -21.88 -31.74
N LEU A 83 17.18 -22.39 -31.34
CA LEU A 83 18.00 -21.86 -30.27
C LEU A 83 18.66 -20.51 -30.65
N GLU A 84 19.17 -20.45 -31.88
CA GLU A 84 19.68 -19.18 -32.42
C GLU A 84 18.57 -18.12 -32.56
N LEU A 85 17.35 -18.53 -32.90
CA LEU A 85 16.17 -17.67 -32.96
C LEU A 85 15.87 -17.08 -31.58
N VAL A 86 15.86 -17.90 -30.52
CA VAL A 86 15.66 -17.47 -29.14
C VAL A 86 16.72 -16.43 -28.75
N GLN A 87 18.00 -16.73 -29.00
CA GLN A 87 19.09 -15.82 -28.65
C GLN A 87 18.99 -14.48 -29.38
N LYS A 88 18.86 -14.48 -30.73
CA LYS A 88 18.79 -13.26 -31.54
C LYS A 88 17.55 -12.41 -31.24
N SER A 89 16.44 -13.06 -30.93
CA SER A 89 15.21 -12.35 -30.57
C SER A 89 15.29 -11.79 -29.15
N GLY A 90 15.86 -12.53 -28.20
CA GLY A 90 16.02 -12.10 -26.81
C GLY A 90 16.89 -10.84 -26.64
N GLU A 91 17.91 -10.65 -27.51
CA GLU A 91 18.73 -9.43 -27.54
C GLU A 91 17.95 -8.18 -27.94
N ARG A 92 16.92 -8.32 -28.77
CA ARG A 92 16.10 -7.21 -29.31
C ARG A 92 14.79 -7.03 -28.56
N MET A 93 14.21 -8.13 -28.10
CA MET A 93 12.90 -8.21 -27.44
C MET A 93 13.01 -9.08 -26.17
N PRO A 94 13.59 -8.55 -25.07
CA PRO A 94 13.83 -9.32 -23.85
C PRO A 94 12.54 -9.83 -23.21
N ASP A 95 11.41 -9.26 -23.59
CA ASP A 95 10.09 -9.61 -23.09
C ASP A 95 9.40 -10.72 -23.90
N LEU A 96 9.98 -11.15 -25.03
CA LEU A 96 9.40 -12.21 -25.85
C LEU A 96 9.55 -13.58 -25.18
N CYS A 97 8.46 -14.33 -25.16
CA CYS A 97 8.40 -15.66 -24.56
C CYS A 97 8.51 -16.75 -25.61
N PHE A 98 9.12 -17.88 -25.25
CA PHE A 98 9.31 -19.01 -26.14
C PHE A 98 8.80 -20.31 -25.56
N VAL A 99 8.24 -21.16 -26.41
CA VAL A 99 8.04 -22.59 -26.18
C VAL A 99 8.81 -23.35 -27.28
N ILE A 100 9.73 -24.17 -26.84
CA ILE A 100 10.54 -24.98 -27.75
C ILE A 100 9.84 -26.30 -28.02
N ILE A 101 9.86 -26.75 -29.28
CA ILE A 101 9.33 -28.03 -29.74
C ILE A 101 10.51 -28.82 -30.31
N SER A 102 10.76 -30.06 -29.87
CA SER A 102 11.94 -30.82 -30.33
C SER A 102 11.76 -32.31 -30.21
N GLY A 103 12.63 -33.07 -30.93
CA GLY A 103 12.77 -34.51 -30.78
C GLY A 103 13.50 -34.92 -29.49
N TYR A 104 13.45 -36.22 -29.17
CA TYR A 104 13.93 -36.81 -27.89
C TYR A 104 15.43 -36.62 -27.59
N GLN A 105 16.28 -36.26 -28.58
CA GLN A 105 17.74 -36.27 -28.45
C GLN A 105 18.36 -34.92 -28.04
N ASP A 106 17.59 -33.82 -27.98
CA ASP A 106 18.12 -32.48 -27.83
C ASP A 106 18.00 -31.90 -26.42
N PHE A 107 17.57 -32.71 -25.44
CA PHE A 107 17.24 -32.28 -24.08
C PHE A 107 18.41 -31.55 -23.33
N GLU A 108 19.65 -31.97 -23.58
CA GLU A 108 20.81 -31.35 -22.92
C GLU A 108 21.12 -29.95 -23.47
N HIS A 109 20.93 -29.72 -24.77
CA HIS A 109 21.17 -28.43 -25.43
C HIS A 109 20.07 -27.41 -25.13
N VAL A 110 18.86 -27.86 -24.85
CA VAL A 110 17.73 -26.99 -24.51
C VAL A 110 17.83 -26.48 -23.08
N ARG A 111 18.43 -27.24 -22.15
CA ARG A 111 18.62 -26.82 -20.75
C ARG A 111 19.42 -25.51 -20.64
N ASP A 112 20.40 -25.32 -21.51
CA ASP A 112 21.23 -24.12 -21.53
C ASP A 112 20.48 -22.89 -22.11
N ALA A 113 19.44 -23.11 -22.92
CA ALA A 113 18.58 -22.06 -23.48
C ALA A 113 17.53 -21.50 -22.48
N PHE A 114 17.34 -22.12 -21.32
CA PHE A 114 16.43 -21.63 -20.28
C PHE A 114 16.78 -20.23 -19.74
N CYS A 115 17.96 -19.70 -20.06
CA CYS A 115 18.36 -18.33 -19.70
C CYS A 115 17.78 -17.24 -20.63
N GLY A 116 17.10 -17.62 -21.73
CA GLY A 116 16.72 -16.70 -22.83
C GLY A 116 15.22 -16.46 -23.03
N GLY A 117 14.36 -16.53 -21.99
CA GLY A 117 12.92 -16.31 -22.15
C GLY A 117 12.11 -17.56 -22.55
N VAL A 118 12.72 -18.76 -22.53
CA VAL A 118 12.04 -20.02 -22.76
C VAL A 118 11.17 -20.39 -21.57
N LEU A 119 9.85 -20.45 -21.77
CA LEU A 119 8.88 -20.75 -20.71
C LEU A 119 8.63 -22.25 -20.54
N ASN A 120 8.68 -23.00 -21.62
CA ASN A 120 8.38 -24.45 -21.63
C ASN A 120 8.96 -25.16 -22.83
N TYR A 121 8.86 -26.49 -22.79
CA TYR A 121 9.36 -27.40 -23.80
C TYR A 121 8.30 -28.46 -24.14
N LEU A 122 8.17 -28.81 -25.42
CA LEU A 122 7.28 -29.85 -25.94
C LEU A 122 8.07 -30.88 -26.75
N THR A 123 7.83 -32.16 -26.51
CA THR A 123 8.46 -33.26 -27.29
C THR A 123 7.62 -33.63 -28.50
N LYS A 124 8.28 -33.88 -29.66
CA LYS A 124 7.65 -34.49 -30.82
C LYS A 124 7.54 -36.01 -30.60
N PRO A 125 6.43 -36.70 -30.98
CA PRO A 125 5.25 -36.12 -31.60
C PRO A 125 4.37 -35.33 -30.63
N ILE A 126 3.83 -34.18 -31.05
CA ILE A 126 3.04 -33.31 -30.22
C ILE A 126 1.72 -33.97 -29.82
N VAL A 127 1.56 -34.23 -28.54
CA VAL A 127 0.32 -34.77 -27.96
C VAL A 127 -0.60 -33.60 -27.58
N PRO A 128 -1.85 -33.54 -28.10
CA PRO A 128 -2.74 -32.43 -27.83
C PRO A 128 -2.94 -32.10 -26.34
N SER A 129 -3.02 -33.11 -25.47
CA SER A 129 -3.18 -32.89 -24.02
C SER A 129 -1.95 -32.23 -23.37
N GLN A 130 -0.73 -32.60 -23.81
CA GLN A 130 0.50 -31.97 -23.32
C GLN A 130 0.59 -30.52 -23.81
N MET A 131 0.25 -30.27 -25.08
CA MET A 131 0.23 -28.93 -25.63
C MET A 131 -0.77 -28.03 -24.87
N LEU A 132 -1.98 -28.50 -24.58
CA LEU A 132 -2.97 -27.75 -23.80
C LEU A 132 -2.46 -27.46 -22.39
N GLY A 133 -1.83 -28.41 -21.72
CA GLY A 133 -1.19 -28.20 -20.42
C GLY A 133 -0.10 -27.13 -20.47
N THR A 134 0.76 -27.21 -21.52
CA THR A 134 1.80 -26.20 -21.76
C THR A 134 1.21 -24.80 -22.00
N MET A 135 0.23 -24.70 -22.90
CA MET A 135 -0.40 -23.40 -23.21
C MET A 135 -1.09 -22.77 -22.00
N LYS A 136 -1.69 -23.58 -21.12
CA LYS A 136 -2.25 -23.11 -19.84
C LYS A 136 -1.17 -22.54 -18.91
N ASN A 137 -0.05 -23.24 -18.77
CA ASN A 137 1.08 -22.75 -17.96
C ASN A 137 1.70 -21.46 -18.55
N VAL A 138 1.78 -21.39 -19.88
CA VAL A 138 2.25 -20.19 -20.60
C VAL A 138 1.29 -19.02 -20.35
N GLU A 139 -0.03 -19.24 -20.44
CA GLU A 139 -1.04 -18.23 -20.15
C GLU A 139 -0.87 -17.65 -18.74
N GLU A 140 -0.69 -18.51 -17.73
CA GLU A 140 -0.46 -18.05 -16.35
C GLU A 140 0.82 -17.20 -16.21
N LYS A 141 1.90 -17.63 -16.90
CA LYS A 141 3.18 -16.89 -16.88
C LYS A 141 3.09 -15.56 -17.64
N LEU A 142 2.40 -15.52 -18.79
CA LEU A 142 2.18 -14.26 -19.52
C LEU A 142 1.30 -13.31 -18.72
N LYS A 143 0.24 -13.79 -18.07
CA LYS A 143 -0.58 -12.98 -17.16
C LYS A 143 0.26 -12.35 -16.06
N GLN A 144 1.12 -13.14 -15.41
CA GLN A 144 1.99 -12.62 -14.36
C GLN A 144 2.96 -11.56 -14.91
N LYS A 145 3.56 -11.82 -16.07
CA LYS A 145 4.47 -10.89 -16.72
C LYS A 145 3.81 -9.56 -17.10
N TYR A 146 2.61 -9.62 -17.69
CA TYR A 146 1.82 -8.41 -17.99
C TYR A 146 1.50 -7.64 -16.71
N TYR A 147 1.09 -8.34 -15.66
CA TYR A 147 0.84 -7.75 -14.36
C TYR A 147 2.08 -7.04 -13.79
N ASP A 148 3.25 -7.69 -13.81
CA ASP A 148 4.50 -7.10 -13.31
C ASP A 148 4.89 -5.85 -14.12
N LYS A 149 4.65 -5.86 -15.44
CA LYS A 149 4.87 -4.69 -16.31
C LYS A 149 3.89 -3.55 -15.99
N GLN A 150 2.61 -3.86 -15.81
CA GLN A 150 1.60 -2.87 -15.41
C GLN A 150 1.98 -2.20 -14.09
N ILE A 151 2.37 -2.99 -13.09
CA ILE A 151 2.84 -2.47 -11.80
C ILE A 151 4.07 -1.57 -11.97
N SER A 152 5.05 -2.00 -12.77
CA SER A 152 6.25 -1.19 -13.03
C SER A 152 5.93 0.15 -13.69
N ILE A 153 5.06 0.16 -14.71
CA ILE A 153 4.61 1.37 -15.41
C ILE A 153 3.88 2.32 -14.46
N LEU A 154 2.89 1.82 -13.71
CA LEU A 154 2.15 2.64 -12.75
C LEU A 154 3.07 3.21 -11.66
N ARG A 155 4.03 2.42 -11.18
CA ARG A 155 5.03 2.91 -10.22
C ARG A 155 5.81 4.08 -10.77
N LYS A 156 6.34 3.99 -12.00
CA LYS A 156 7.04 5.08 -12.67
C LYS A 156 6.16 6.33 -12.80
N LEU A 157 4.92 6.16 -13.27
CA LEU A 157 3.96 7.26 -13.39
C LEU A 157 3.67 7.93 -12.04
N CYS A 158 3.52 7.15 -10.97
CA CYS A 158 3.26 7.68 -9.61
C CYS A 158 4.41 8.54 -9.06
N ILE A 159 5.67 8.23 -9.41
CA ILE A 159 6.85 8.99 -8.97
C ILE A 159 7.28 10.08 -9.96
N GLY A 160 6.53 10.24 -11.06
CA GLY A 160 6.79 11.27 -12.07
C GLY A 160 7.87 10.94 -13.09
N GLU A 161 8.21 9.66 -13.24
CA GLU A 161 9.07 9.20 -14.32
C GLU A 161 8.31 9.19 -15.65
N THR A 162 9.02 9.49 -16.73
CA THR A 162 8.45 9.46 -18.07
C THR A 162 8.35 8.02 -18.56
N VAL A 163 7.18 7.62 -19.02
CA VAL A 163 6.94 6.32 -19.67
C VAL A 163 6.53 6.59 -21.12
N ALA A 164 7.04 5.80 -22.05
CA ALA A 164 6.66 5.92 -23.47
C ALA A 164 5.17 5.60 -23.65
N LEU A 165 4.47 6.38 -24.45
CA LEU A 165 3.03 6.20 -24.70
C LEU A 165 2.73 4.81 -25.26
N GLU A 166 3.59 4.31 -26.15
CA GLU A 166 3.50 2.99 -26.76
C GLU A 166 3.61 1.86 -25.70
N GLU A 167 4.45 2.04 -24.67
CA GLU A 167 4.57 1.09 -23.55
C GLU A 167 3.28 1.09 -22.72
N ILE A 168 2.70 2.27 -22.46
CA ILE A 168 1.42 2.38 -21.75
C ILE A 168 0.32 1.67 -22.55
N GLU A 169 0.18 1.98 -23.84
CA GLU A 169 -0.86 1.41 -24.72
C GLU A 169 -0.73 -0.11 -24.86
N THR A 170 0.48 -0.65 -24.83
CA THR A 170 0.73 -2.09 -24.93
C THR A 170 0.26 -2.86 -23.69
N TYR A 171 0.54 -2.33 -22.51
CA TYR A 171 0.29 -3.06 -21.26
C TYR A 171 -0.98 -2.64 -20.53
N PHE A 172 -1.58 -1.49 -20.87
CA PHE A 172 -2.83 -1.03 -20.26
C PHE A 172 -3.97 -1.07 -21.27
N PRO A 173 -4.92 -2.01 -21.12
CA PRO A 173 -6.16 -1.99 -21.87
C PRO A 173 -7.07 -0.82 -21.45
N TYR A 174 -6.74 -0.15 -20.34
CA TYR A 174 -7.50 0.94 -19.76
C TYR A 174 -6.87 2.28 -20.12
N ARG A 175 -7.70 3.20 -20.63
CA ARG A 175 -7.23 4.54 -21.04
C ARG A 175 -7.47 5.59 -19.98
N GLU A 176 -8.49 5.40 -19.16
CA GLU A 176 -8.95 6.36 -18.17
C GLU A 176 -8.94 5.75 -16.78
N PHE A 177 -8.56 6.57 -15.80
CA PHE A 177 -8.44 6.19 -14.40
C PHE A 177 -9.20 7.17 -13.52
N TYR A 178 -9.67 6.68 -12.39
CA TYR A 178 -10.00 7.47 -11.23
C TYR A 178 -8.88 7.36 -10.20
N ALA A 179 -8.71 8.39 -9.38
CA ALA A 179 -7.82 8.33 -8.23
C ALA A 179 -8.53 8.78 -6.95
N ALA A 180 -8.24 8.07 -5.88
CA ALA A 180 -8.67 8.42 -4.54
C ALA A 180 -7.56 8.15 -3.53
N LEU A 181 -7.45 9.01 -2.53
CA LEU A 181 -6.50 8.87 -1.41
C LEU A 181 -7.31 8.75 -0.12
N LEU A 182 -7.11 7.65 0.60
CA LEU A 182 -7.69 7.40 1.91
C LEU A 182 -6.59 7.49 2.96
N ARG A 183 -6.83 8.27 3.98
CA ARG A 183 -5.96 8.38 5.15
C ARG A 183 -6.77 8.14 6.42
N GLU A 184 -6.27 7.26 7.29
CA GLU A 184 -6.79 7.05 8.64
C GLU A 184 -5.93 7.83 9.64
N ASN A 185 -6.57 8.55 10.56
CA ASN A 185 -5.95 9.38 11.61
C ASN A 185 -4.99 10.46 11.09
N GLY A 186 -3.99 10.81 11.91
CA GLY A 186 -3.07 11.93 11.66
C GLY A 186 -2.15 11.74 10.45
N LEU A 187 -1.60 12.85 9.97
CA LEU A 187 -0.63 12.85 8.86
C LEU A 187 0.62 12.02 9.19
N PRO A 188 1.33 11.51 8.19
CA PRO A 188 2.53 10.71 8.39
C PRO A 188 3.61 11.47 9.18
N ARG A 189 4.37 10.72 9.96
CA ARG A 189 5.55 11.25 10.65
C ARG A 189 6.63 11.64 9.66
N ARG A 190 7.28 12.78 9.85
CA ARG A 190 8.34 13.28 8.96
C ARG A 190 9.61 12.44 9.00
N TYR A 191 9.91 11.87 10.17
CA TYR A 191 11.11 11.06 10.40
C TYR A 191 10.86 9.54 10.25
N SER A 192 9.74 9.15 9.64
CA SER A 192 9.55 7.76 9.23
C SER A 192 10.43 7.47 8.02
N PRO A 193 11.14 6.33 7.97
CA PRO A 193 11.92 6.00 6.80
C PRO A 193 10.99 5.92 5.59
N ALA A 194 11.26 6.73 4.58
CA ALA A 194 10.54 6.70 3.32
C ALA A 194 10.73 5.32 2.69
N LYS A 195 9.65 4.54 2.61
CA LYS A 195 9.63 3.31 1.82
C LYS A 195 9.33 3.68 0.38
N GLU A 196 9.93 2.97 -0.54
CA GLU A 196 9.51 3.06 -1.93
C GLU A 196 8.02 2.70 -2.04
N PRO A 197 7.22 3.44 -2.84
CA PRO A 197 5.82 3.13 -3.01
C PRO A 197 5.68 1.72 -3.60
N GLU A 198 4.94 0.88 -2.90
CA GLU A 198 4.62 -0.46 -3.36
C GLU A 198 3.21 -0.46 -3.95
N LEU A 199 3.09 -0.91 -5.19
CA LEU A 199 1.80 -1.05 -5.87
C LEU A 199 1.27 -2.48 -5.72
N TYR A 200 0.00 -2.58 -5.40
CA TYR A 200 -0.73 -3.84 -5.30
C TYR A 200 -2.01 -3.78 -6.12
N GLY A 201 -2.42 -4.92 -6.60
CA GLY A 201 -3.65 -5.12 -7.32
C GLY A 201 -3.61 -6.50 -7.95
N THR A 202 -4.72 -6.99 -8.44
CA THR A 202 -4.78 -8.13 -9.33
C THR A 202 -5.32 -7.69 -10.68
N ILE A 203 -5.11 -8.47 -11.72
CA ILE A 203 -5.66 -8.17 -13.04
C ILE A 203 -7.19 -8.04 -12.91
N GLY A 204 -7.74 -6.88 -13.30
CA GLY A 204 -9.17 -6.59 -13.18
C GLY A 204 -9.62 -6.04 -11.83
N GLU A 205 -8.69 -5.61 -10.98
CA GLU A 205 -8.97 -4.94 -9.70
C GLU A 205 -8.40 -3.51 -9.68
N ALA A 206 -8.82 -2.73 -8.69
CA ALA A 206 -8.23 -1.43 -8.42
C ALA A 206 -6.76 -1.59 -8.05
N TYR A 207 -5.91 -0.74 -8.61
CA TYR A 207 -4.53 -0.66 -8.20
C TYR A 207 -4.44 0.15 -6.91
N MET A 208 -3.85 -0.44 -5.89
CA MET A 208 -3.63 0.21 -4.61
C MET A 208 -2.15 0.48 -4.42
N VAL A 209 -1.82 1.73 -4.16
CA VAL A 209 -0.48 2.16 -3.80
C VAL A 209 -0.46 2.38 -2.30
N TYR A 210 0.45 1.72 -1.61
CA TYR A 210 0.68 2.06 -0.21
C TYR A 210 1.32 3.43 -0.12
N GLY A 211 0.72 4.26 0.72
CA GLY A 211 1.16 5.61 0.95
C GLY A 211 2.47 5.69 1.76
N ARG A 212 2.68 6.85 2.35
CA ARG A 212 3.88 7.15 3.15
C ARG A 212 4.02 6.29 4.41
N ASP A 213 2.90 5.69 4.85
CA ASP A 213 2.84 4.68 5.92
C ASP A 213 1.63 3.76 5.75
N TYR A 214 1.41 2.85 6.70
CA TYR A 214 0.34 1.86 6.64
C TYR A 214 -1.09 2.40 6.88
N MET A 215 -1.23 3.67 7.31
CA MET A 215 -2.53 4.33 7.47
C MET A 215 -2.97 5.08 6.21
N GLU A 216 -2.21 5.00 5.12
CA GLU A 216 -2.45 5.75 3.91
C GLU A 216 -2.51 4.84 2.68
N GLU A 217 -3.54 5.00 1.88
CA GLU A 217 -3.77 4.23 0.66
C GLU A 217 -4.18 5.13 -0.49
N LEU A 218 -3.45 5.04 -1.57
CA LEU A 218 -3.81 5.64 -2.85
C LEU A 218 -4.42 4.57 -3.75
N PHE A 219 -5.59 4.84 -4.28
CA PHE A 219 -6.29 3.98 -5.22
C PHE A 219 -6.22 4.58 -6.62
N LEU A 220 -5.78 3.77 -7.59
CA LEU A 220 -5.87 4.03 -9.01
C LEU A 220 -6.84 3.00 -9.59
N ILE A 221 -8.00 3.46 -10.05
CA ILE A 221 -9.08 2.57 -10.46
C ILE A 221 -9.40 2.82 -11.93
N PRO A 222 -9.14 1.84 -12.82
CA PRO A 222 -9.61 1.93 -14.19
C PRO A 222 -11.11 2.20 -14.25
N ARG A 223 -11.52 3.11 -15.13
CA ARG A 223 -12.93 3.55 -15.26
C ARG A 223 -13.88 2.38 -15.48
N GLU A 224 -13.47 1.41 -16.28
CA GLU A 224 -14.26 0.24 -16.63
C GLU A 224 -14.59 -0.65 -15.44
N LEU A 225 -13.77 -0.62 -14.37
CA LEU A 225 -13.96 -1.45 -13.18
C LEU A 225 -15.05 -0.91 -12.23
N LEU A 226 -15.37 0.38 -12.28
CA LEU A 226 -16.43 0.95 -11.45
C LEU A 226 -17.83 0.61 -11.98
N GLY A 227 -17.97 0.36 -13.28
CA GLY A 227 -19.26 0.13 -13.92
C GLY A 227 -20.19 1.32 -13.72
N GLU A 228 -21.40 1.08 -13.19
CA GLU A 228 -22.39 2.13 -12.88
C GLU A 228 -22.19 2.77 -11.49
N GLN A 229 -21.27 2.23 -10.68
CA GLN A 229 -21.00 2.72 -9.33
C GLN A 229 -20.15 4.00 -9.38
N SER A 230 -20.48 4.99 -8.56
CA SER A 230 -19.62 6.17 -8.41
C SER A 230 -18.35 5.83 -7.60
N LEU A 231 -17.27 6.58 -7.84
CA LEU A 231 -16.04 6.43 -7.07
C LEU A 231 -16.26 6.65 -5.56
N LEU A 232 -17.10 7.62 -5.20
CA LEU A 232 -17.43 7.89 -3.80
C LEU A 232 -18.11 6.70 -3.12
N GLU A 233 -19.06 6.04 -3.79
CA GLU A 233 -19.69 4.83 -3.24
C GLU A 233 -18.68 3.68 -3.07
N TYR A 234 -17.76 3.54 -4.02
CA TYR A 234 -16.66 2.56 -3.90
C TYR A 234 -15.79 2.86 -2.68
N MET A 235 -15.31 4.09 -2.53
CA MET A 235 -14.46 4.51 -1.42
C MET A 235 -15.17 4.43 -0.06
N THR A 236 -16.46 4.75 0.00
CA THR A 236 -17.26 4.60 1.22
C THR A 236 -17.33 3.14 1.67
N LYS A 237 -17.47 2.20 0.74
CA LYS A 237 -17.43 0.77 1.06
C LYS A 237 -16.05 0.31 1.53
N VAL A 238 -14.97 0.87 0.95
CA VAL A 238 -13.60 0.61 1.41
C VAL A 238 -13.42 1.11 2.84
N GLU A 239 -13.79 2.35 3.11
CA GLU A 239 -13.72 2.95 4.45
C GLU A 239 -14.46 2.12 5.49
N GLN A 240 -15.74 1.77 5.23
CA GLN A 240 -16.56 0.99 6.18
C GLN A 240 -15.94 -0.37 6.55
N ARG A 241 -15.14 -0.96 5.66
CA ARG A 241 -14.46 -2.25 5.92
C ARG A 241 -13.19 -2.11 6.72
N GLN A 242 -12.51 -0.98 6.59
CA GLN A 242 -11.16 -0.76 7.13
C GLN A 242 -11.15 0.06 8.40
N LYS A 243 -12.16 0.92 8.59
CA LYS A 243 -12.23 1.86 9.71
C LYS A 243 -12.10 1.17 11.07
N THR A 244 -11.12 1.60 11.83
CA THR A 244 -10.93 1.18 13.22
C THR A 244 -11.90 1.93 14.13
N GLU A 245 -12.39 1.29 15.19
CA GLU A 245 -13.29 1.94 16.15
C GLU A 245 -12.60 3.14 16.81
N GLY A 246 -13.24 4.29 16.77
CA GLY A 246 -12.69 5.55 17.29
C GLY A 246 -11.77 6.30 16.35
N SER A 247 -11.40 5.74 15.18
CA SER A 247 -10.60 6.45 14.18
C SER A 247 -11.42 7.42 13.35
N TYR A 248 -10.73 8.37 12.71
CA TYR A 248 -11.31 9.25 11.70
C TYR A 248 -10.59 9.08 10.36
N THR A 249 -11.27 9.40 9.27
CA THR A 249 -10.75 9.19 7.93
C THR A 249 -10.82 10.46 7.09
N THR A 250 -9.80 10.69 6.27
CA THR A 250 -9.81 11.70 5.21
C THR A 250 -9.79 10.98 3.87
N ILE A 251 -10.84 11.18 3.07
CA ILE A 251 -10.95 10.65 1.70
C ILE A 251 -10.93 11.83 0.74
N LEU A 252 -9.92 11.83 -0.13
CA LEU A 252 -9.83 12.77 -1.25
C LEU A 252 -9.93 12.00 -2.55
N TYR A 253 -10.67 12.52 -3.52
CA TYR A 253 -10.84 11.83 -4.78
C TYR A 253 -11.09 12.80 -5.94
N TYR A 254 -10.90 12.32 -7.16
CA TYR A 254 -11.35 12.98 -8.37
C TYR A 254 -12.62 12.29 -8.85
N GLY A 255 -13.72 13.05 -8.96
CA GLY A 255 -15.02 12.55 -9.42
C GLY A 255 -15.04 12.24 -10.92
N GLU A 256 -14.14 12.86 -11.70
CA GLU A 256 -13.98 12.66 -13.14
C GLU A 256 -12.80 11.76 -13.46
N ALA A 257 -12.95 10.93 -14.49
CA ALA A 257 -11.86 10.08 -14.97
C ALA A 257 -10.84 10.90 -15.76
N PHE A 258 -9.59 10.49 -15.71
CA PHE A 258 -8.46 11.16 -16.36
C PHE A 258 -7.52 10.15 -17.04
N SER A 259 -6.69 10.63 -17.96
CA SER A 259 -5.77 9.78 -18.73
C SER A 259 -4.56 9.32 -17.89
N ALA A 260 -3.91 8.23 -18.30
CA ALA A 260 -2.71 7.73 -17.64
C ALA A 260 -1.58 8.78 -17.57
N SER A 261 -1.49 9.70 -18.53
CA SER A 261 -0.49 10.77 -18.54
C SER A 261 -0.66 11.80 -17.42
N GLU A 262 -1.85 11.90 -16.82
CA GLU A 262 -2.17 12.85 -15.76
C GLU A 262 -1.97 12.25 -14.35
N ILE A 263 -1.67 10.95 -14.24
CA ILE A 263 -1.58 10.23 -12.97
C ILE A 263 -0.67 10.96 -11.97
N PHE A 264 0.53 11.36 -12.38
CA PHE A 264 1.48 12.03 -11.48
C PHE A 264 0.95 13.36 -10.95
N GLU A 265 0.38 14.20 -11.82
CA GLU A 265 -0.16 15.49 -11.42
C GLU A 265 -1.33 15.31 -10.44
N LYS A 266 -2.25 14.41 -10.75
CA LYS A 266 -3.41 14.11 -9.92
C LYS A 266 -2.99 13.58 -8.54
N ILE A 267 -2.02 12.65 -8.49
CA ILE A 267 -1.48 12.12 -7.23
C ILE A 267 -0.82 13.23 -6.40
N ARG A 268 0.05 14.05 -7.01
CA ARG A 268 0.70 15.17 -6.32
C ARG A 268 -0.33 16.12 -5.70
N ASN A 269 -1.39 16.40 -6.41
CA ASN A 269 -2.47 17.25 -5.92
C ASN A 269 -3.27 16.59 -4.79
N LEU A 270 -3.53 15.26 -4.85
CA LEU A 270 -4.16 14.53 -3.74
C LEU A 270 -3.34 14.68 -2.44
N TYR A 271 -2.03 14.49 -2.49
CA TYR A 271 -1.16 14.66 -1.31
C TYR A 271 -1.07 16.12 -0.82
N TYR A 272 -1.05 17.08 -1.73
CA TYR A 272 -1.10 18.50 -1.37
C TYR A 272 -2.39 18.82 -0.59
N TRP A 273 -3.54 18.41 -1.10
CA TRP A 273 -4.81 18.64 -0.45
C TRP A 273 -5.00 17.83 0.83
N LEU A 274 -4.47 16.61 0.91
CA LEU A 274 -4.46 15.82 2.14
C LEU A 274 -3.78 16.60 3.27
N ASN A 275 -2.59 17.11 3.02
CA ASN A 275 -1.84 17.89 4.01
C ASN A 275 -2.57 19.17 4.41
N THR A 276 -3.32 19.77 3.49
CA THR A 276 -4.02 21.05 3.70
C THR A 276 -5.34 20.87 4.45
N LEU A 277 -6.07 19.78 4.17
CA LEU A 277 -7.44 19.58 4.68
C LEU A 277 -7.51 18.70 5.92
N SER A 278 -6.53 17.82 6.16
CA SER A 278 -6.58 16.90 7.31
C SER A 278 -6.71 17.66 8.62
N SER A 279 -7.73 17.30 9.42
CA SER A 279 -8.01 17.88 10.73
C SER A 279 -8.14 16.76 11.75
N VAL A 280 -7.53 16.91 12.91
CA VAL A 280 -7.53 15.88 13.96
C VAL A 280 -8.94 15.61 14.48
N GLY A 281 -9.33 14.33 14.52
CA GLY A 281 -10.64 13.89 15.01
C GLY A 281 -11.80 14.10 14.03
N VAL A 282 -11.55 14.56 12.80
CA VAL A 282 -12.60 14.90 11.84
C VAL A 282 -12.55 13.98 10.62
N SER A 283 -13.57 13.10 10.48
CA SER A 283 -13.77 12.39 9.22
C SER A 283 -14.29 13.34 8.15
N GLN A 284 -13.70 13.29 6.96
CA GLN A 284 -14.05 14.18 5.86
C GLN A 284 -13.85 13.52 4.48
N VAL A 285 -14.65 13.98 3.53
CA VAL A 285 -14.60 13.55 2.14
C VAL A 285 -14.57 14.79 1.26
N ALA A 286 -13.66 14.84 0.28
CA ALA A 286 -13.57 15.96 -0.64
C ALA A 286 -13.33 15.50 -2.08
N ASP A 287 -14.12 16.08 -2.99
CA ASP A 287 -14.01 15.93 -4.44
C ASP A 287 -13.14 17.07 -4.98
N LEU A 288 -11.96 16.72 -5.51
CA LEU A 288 -10.98 17.71 -5.98
C LEU A 288 -11.33 18.32 -7.34
N ASP A 289 -12.29 17.77 -8.07
CA ASP A 289 -12.83 18.43 -9.27
C ASP A 289 -13.74 19.62 -8.92
N LYS A 290 -14.27 19.69 -7.69
CA LYS A 290 -15.11 20.78 -7.16
C LYS A 290 -14.29 21.80 -6.33
N LYS A 291 -13.19 22.29 -6.87
CA LYS A 291 -12.18 23.11 -6.18
C LYS A 291 -12.70 24.39 -5.50
N GLN A 292 -13.73 25.04 -6.05
CA GLN A 292 -14.24 26.34 -5.53
C GLN A 292 -14.62 26.29 -4.04
N HIS A 293 -15.13 25.16 -3.54
CA HIS A 293 -15.46 25.01 -2.11
C HIS A 293 -14.26 24.67 -1.22
N LEU A 294 -13.14 24.24 -1.82
CA LEU A 294 -11.94 23.88 -1.07
C LEU A 294 -11.04 25.09 -0.79
N GLU A 295 -11.02 26.06 -1.71
CA GLU A 295 -10.23 27.30 -1.57
C GLU A 295 -10.74 28.17 -0.44
N GLU A 296 -12.06 28.17 -0.17
CA GLU A 296 -12.64 28.88 0.98
C GLU A 296 -12.16 28.33 2.32
N ARG A 297 -11.80 27.03 2.40
CA ARG A 297 -11.21 26.40 3.59
C ARG A 297 -9.73 26.77 3.78
N LEU A 298 -9.07 27.31 2.75
CA LEU A 298 -7.67 27.76 2.82
C LEU A 298 -7.47 29.07 3.56
N LEU A 299 -8.53 29.77 3.95
CA LEU A 299 -8.46 30.96 4.83
C LEU A 299 -8.05 30.52 6.24
N ILE A 300 -6.83 29.96 6.36
CA ILE A 300 -6.24 29.62 7.65
C ILE A 300 -5.91 30.93 8.37
N PRO A 301 -6.47 31.21 9.55
CA PRO A 301 -6.13 32.39 10.33
C PRO A 301 -4.62 32.45 10.56
N GLY A 302 -4.08 33.65 10.48
CA GLY A 302 -2.65 33.88 10.72
C GLY A 302 -2.22 33.46 12.12
N MET A 303 -0.91 33.30 12.32
CA MET A 303 -0.31 32.94 13.62
C MET A 303 -0.37 34.08 14.67
N GLU A 304 -1.06 35.18 14.41
CA GLU A 304 -1.27 36.28 15.36
C GLU A 304 -2.01 35.85 16.62
N GLU A 305 -3.00 34.96 16.44
CA GLU A 305 -3.75 34.37 17.54
C GLU A 305 -2.82 33.66 18.54
N ILE A 306 -1.85 32.90 18.03
CA ILE A 306 -0.87 32.18 18.86
C ILE A 306 0.04 33.18 19.59
N SER A 307 0.44 34.27 18.95
CA SER A 307 1.26 35.29 19.57
C SER A 307 0.53 35.99 20.73
N ASN A 308 -0.78 36.22 20.61
CA ASN A 308 -1.61 36.78 21.67
C ASN A 308 -1.80 35.75 22.81
N LEU A 309 -2.08 34.50 22.50
CA LEU A 309 -2.17 33.45 23.51
C LEU A 309 -0.86 33.30 24.31
N LEU A 310 0.29 33.32 23.65
CA LEU A 310 1.59 33.24 24.32
C LEU A 310 1.85 34.44 25.25
N LYS A 311 1.48 35.64 24.86
CA LYS A 311 1.58 36.84 25.74
C LYS A 311 0.70 36.71 26.99
N GLU A 312 -0.53 36.22 26.85
CA GLU A 312 -1.42 35.96 27.99
C GLU A 312 -0.82 34.90 28.92
N MET A 313 -0.31 33.81 28.35
CA MET A 313 0.35 32.75 29.11
C MET A 313 1.57 33.26 29.89
N GLU A 314 2.39 34.10 29.26
CA GLU A 314 3.55 34.75 29.90
C GLU A 314 3.15 35.58 31.12
N GLN A 315 2.06 36.35 31.04
CA GLN A 315 1.54 37.12 32.15
C GLN A 315 1.08 36.25 33.33
N TYR A 316 0.37 35.11 33.03
CA TYR A 316 -0.02 34.16 34.07
C TYR A 316 1.18 33.44 34.68
N ALA A 317 2.17 33.08 33.89
CA ALA A 317 3.39 32.44 34.35
C ALA A 317 4.20 33.34 35.32
N HIS A 318 4.39 34.59 34.96
CA HIS A 318 5.07 35.57 35.84
C HIS A 318 4.37 35.78 37.17
N THR A 319 3.07 35.55 37.25
CA THR A 319 2.29 35.65 38.49
C THR A 319 2.10 34.32 39.21
N GLY A 320 2.76 33.24 38.77
CA GLY A 320 2.66 31.88 39.34
C GLY A 320 1.32 31.18 39.11
N ARG A 321 0.48 31.67 38.19
CA ARG A 321 -0.86 31.14 37.91
C ARG A 321 -0.83 30.05 36.85
N TYR A 322 -0.15 28.95 37.10
CA TYR A 322 0.05 27.87 36.12
C TYR A 322 -1.26 27.16 35.72
N GLU A 323 -2.23 27.02 36.63
CA GLU A 323 -3.56 26.49 36.31
C GLU A 323 -4.28 27.32 35.22
N GLN A 324 -4.08 28.64 35.22
CA GLN A 324 -4.67 29.52 34.21
C GLN A 324 -3.98 29.29 32.83
N VAL A 325 -2.67 29.04 32.82
CA VAL A 325 -1.95 28.67 31.58
C VAL A 325 -2.55 27.39 30.99
N GLN A 326 -2.70 26.35 31.81
CA GLN A 326 -3.30 25.06 31.38
C GLN A 326 -4.72 25.27 30.83
N LYS A 327 -5.56 26.01 31.58
CA LYS A 327 -6.93 26.27 31.16
C LYS A 327 -7.02 27.01 29.82
N ARG A 328 -6.17 28.02 29.61
CA ARG A 328 -6.17 28.80 28.35
C ARG A 328 -5.74 27.98 27.17
N ILE A 329 -4.76 27.05 27.32
CA ILE A 329 -4.37 26.13 26.25
C ILE A 329 -5.54 25.18 25.93
N ALA A 330 -6.19 24.59 26.95
CA ALA A 330 -7.31 23.68 26.75
C ALA A 330 -8.49 24.37 26.03
N GLU A 331 -8.84 25.60 26.43
CA GLU A 331 -9.88 26.41 25.77
C GLU A 331 -9.53 26.71 24.30
N ALA A 332 -8.25 27.00 23.99
CA ALA A 332 -7.81 27.23 22.63
C ALA A 332 -7.93 25.96 21.79
N PHE A 333 -7.50 24.80 22.33
CA PHE A 333 -7.61 23.52 21.66
C PHE A 333 -9.05 23.10 21.36
N ALA A 334 -9.97 23.30 22.34
CA ALA A 334 -11.40 23.04 22.15
C ALA A 334 -11.95 23.89 20.98
N ARG A 335 -11.67 25.17 20.97
CA ARG A 335 -12.10 26.09 19.90
C ARG A 335 -11.51 25.70 18.54
N TRP A 336 -10.20 25.38 18.45
CA TRP A 336 -9.56 24.97 17.21
C TRP A 336 -10.13 23.66 16.67
N GLY A 337 -10.59 22.76 17.55
CA GLY A 337 -11.32 21.55 17.18
C GLY A 337 -12.69 21.86 16.56
N GLU A 338 -13.48 22.77 17.20
CA GLU A 338 -14.76 23.23 16.65
C GLU A 338 -14.60 23.91 15.28
N GLU A 339 -13.54 24.70 15.11
CA GLU A 339 -13.17 25.36 13.86
C GLU A 339 -12.56 24.41 12.82
N LYS A 340 -12.33 23.16 13.18
CA LYS A 340 -11.71 22.12 12.33
C LYS A 340 -10.39 22.57 11.71
N ARG A 341 -9.52 23.18 12.53
CA ARG A 341 -8.23 23.68 12.07
C ARG A 341 -7.39 22.56 11.45
N PRO A 342 -6.69 22.82 10.32
CA PRO A 342 -5.83 21.81 9.70
C PRO A 342 -4.70 21.34 10.63
N GLN A 343 -4.35 20.06 10.56
CA GLN A 343 -3.29 19.49 11.39
C GLN A 343 -1.95 20.24 11.24
N ILE A 344 -1.57 20.63 10.03
CA ILE A 344 -0.33 21.40 9.79
C ILE A 344 -0.31 22.71 10.58
N TRP A 345 -1.46 23.40 10.65
CA TRP A 345 -1.58 24.62 11.44
C TRP A 345 -1.47 24.31 12.94
N LEU A 346 -2.18 23.28 13.40
CA LEU A 346 -2.12 22.82 14.79
C LEU A 346 -0.70 22.42 15.21
N GLU A 347 0.05 21.76 14.35
CA GLU A 347 1.46 21.42 14.60
C GLU A 347 2.32 22.66 14.82
N GLN A 348 2.17 23.68 13.98
CA GLN A 348 2.92 24.93 14.11
C GLN A 348 2.55 25.69 15.39
N ALA A 349 1.26 25.75 15.71
CA ALA A 349 0.76 26.35 16.93
C ALA A 349 1.29 25.62 18.18
N SER A 350 1.14 24.28 18.17
CA SER A 350 1.57 23.43 19.29
C SER A 350 3.07 23.48 19.54
N ARG A 351 3.90 23.54 18.51
CA ARG A 351 5.37 23.71 18.66
C ARG A 351 5.72 24.99 19.39
N ARG A 352 5.05 26.10 19.07
CA ARG A 352 5.27 27.38 19.75
C ARG A 352 4.85 27.34 21.24
N ILE A 353 3.71 26.73 21.53
CA ILE A 353 3.21 26.55 22.90
C ILE A 353 4.15 25.64 23.70
N LEU A 354 4.58 24.49 23.13
CA LEU A 354 5.52 23.58 23.79
C LEU A 354 6.87 24.23 24.09
N ASN A 355 7.41 25.00 23.15
CA ASN A 355 8.65 25.75 23.39
C ASN A 355 8.50 26.73 24.55
N PHE A 356 7.36 27.44 24.63
CA PHE A 356 7.07 28.32 25.74
C PHE A 356 7.00 27.57 27.09
N ILE A 357 6.29 26.43 27.14
CA ILE A 357 6.16 25.62 28.36
C ILE A 357 7.52 25.08 28.81
N ARG A 358 8.37 24.64 27.89
CA ARG A 358 9.73 24.15 28.16
C ARG A 358 10.63 25.24 28.73
N MET A 359 10.56 26.46 28.18
CA MET A 359 11.29 27.60 28.72
C MET A 359 10.87 27.89 30.15
N MET A 360 9.59 27.79 30.47
CA MET A 360 9.05 27.95 31.81
C MET A 360 9.55 26.88 32.78
N ASN A 361 9.55 25.62 32.37
CA ASN A 361 9.86 24.48 33.22
C ASN A 361 11.36 24.18 33.31
N LYS A 362 12.24 24.92 32.62
CA LYS A 362 13.69 24.68 32.52
C LYS A 362 14.02 23.19 32.18
N SER A 363 13.23 22.60 31.30
CA SER A 363 13.36 21.19 30.94
C SER A 363 14.68 20.92 30.19
N GLU A 364 15.46 19.95 30.66
CA GLU A 364 16.69 19.47 30.01
C GLU A 364 16.43 18.32 29.01
N GLU A 365 15.17 18.12 28.60
CA GLU A 365 14.79 17.03 27.70
C GLU A 365 15.47 17.15 26.33
N SER A 366 15.97 16.01 25.79
CA SER A 366 16.59 15.97 24.47
C SER A 366 15.63 16.47 23.39
N LEU A 367 16.08 17.40 22.55
CA LEU A 367 15.29 17.95 21.45
C LEU A 367 14.79 16.86 20.49
N ILE A 368 15.60 15.83 20.24
CA ILE A 368 15.25 14.72 19.34
C ILE A 368 14.12 13.87 19.92
N GLU A 369 14.22 13.51 21.20
CA GLU A 369 13.20 12.69 21.89
C GLU A 369 11.85 13.43 21.93
N SER A 370 11.88 14.72 22.16
CA SER A 370 10.69 15.55 22.18
C SER A 370 10.02 15.71 20.80
N GLU A 371 10.78 15.71 19.71
CA GLU A 371 10.20 15.74 18.36
C GLU A 371 9.48 14.43 18.02
N TYR A 372 10.02 13.28 18.39
CA TYR A 372 9.32 12.01 18.21
C TYR A 372 8.02 11.94 19.01
N GLN A 373 8.03 12.41 20.27
CA GLN A 373 6.81 12.45 21.09
C GLN A 373 5.76 13.39 20.49
N PHE A 374 6.20 14.52 19.97
CA PHE A 374 5.34 15.48 19.29
C PHE A 374 4.67 14.89 18.04
N GLU A 375 5.45 14.25 17.18
CA GLU A 375 4.92 13.61 15.97
C GLU A 375 3.98 12.44 16.30
N ASP A 376 4.32 11.63 17.31
CA ASP A 376 3.47 10.55 17.77
C ASP A 376 2.14 11.06 18.35
N ALA A 377 2.15 12.18 19.05
CA ALA A 377 0.93 12.77 19.59
C ALA A 377 -0.06 13.10 18.46
N PHE A 378 0.38 13.70 17.37
CA PHE A 378 -0.47 13.98 16.21
C PHE A 378 -0.87 12.72 15.44
N TYR A 379 0.06 11.79 15.29
CA TYR A 379 -0.14 10.58 14.51
C TYR A 379 -1.18 9.63 15.12
N TYR A 380 -1.19 9.49 16.44
CA TYR A 380 -2.05 8.55 17.14
C TYR A 380 -3.30 9.18 17.77
N SER A 381 -3.39 10.50 17.90
CA SER A 381 -4.57 11.11 18.48
C SER A 381 -5.77 11.04 17.56
N THR A 382 -6.87 10.51 18.08
CA THR A 382 -8.14 10.36 17.35
C THR A 382 -9.15 11.45 17.68
N SER A 383 -8.80 12.36 18.61
CA SER A 383 -9.59 13.53 18.98
C SER A 383 -8.69 14.70 19.43
N MET A 384 -9.24 15.91 19.45
CA MET A 384 -8.54 17.10 19.96
C MET A 384 -8.24 17.01 21.46
N GLU A 385 -9.12 16.36 22.21
CA GLU A 385 -8.92 16.12 23.64
C GLU A 385 -7.73 15.18 23.86
N MET A 386 -7.68 14.05 23.14
CA MET A 386 -6.56 13.13 23.19
C MET A 386 -5.25 13.79 22.73
N LEU A 387 -5.30 14.65 21.71
CA LEU A 387 -4.13 15.40 21.25
C LEU A 387 -3.62 16.35 22.35
N TRP A 388 -4.52 17.06 23.00
CA TRP A 388 -4.16 17.93 24.11
C TRP A 388 -3.51 17.16 25.27
N GLU A 389 -4.09 16.03 25.66
CA GLU A 389 -3.55 15.15 26.69
C GLU A 389 -2.15 14.63 26.33
N ASN A 390 -1.98 14.14 25.10
CA ASN A 390 -0.69 13.60 24.64
C ASN A 390 0.41 14.66 24.54
N LEU A 391 0.06 15.91 24.19
CA LEU A 391 1.04 16.98 24.02
C LEU A 391 1.41 17.68 25.33
N TYR A 392 0.44 17.96 26.20
CA TYR A 392 0.64 18.91 27.29
C TYR A 392 0.46 18.33 28.68
N ALA A 393 -0.36 17.30 28.88
CA ALA A 393 -0.56 16.72 30.20
C ALA A 393 0.75 16.34 30.93
N PRO A 394 1.79 15.81 30.23
CA PRO A 394 3.06 15.48 30.89
C PRO A 394 3.73 16.68 31.57
N TYR A 395 3.54 17.90 31.04
CA TYR A 395 4.20 19.09 31.57
C TYR A 395 3.45 19.73 32.76
N PHE A 396 2.14 19.50 32.89
CA PHE A 396 1.33 20.02 33.95
C PHE A 396 1.18 19.09 35.15
N HIS A 397 1.18 17.76 34.91
CA HIS A 397 1.10 16.78 35.99
C HIS A 397 2.39 16.62 36.81
N LEU A 398 3.53 17.07 36.31
CA LEU A 398 4.81 17.00 37.01
C LEU A 398 4.81 17.84 38.30
N GLN A 399 3.95 18.88 38.40
CA GLN A 399 3.88 19.73 39.61
C GLN A 399 3.03 19.12 40.74
N GLU A 400 2.08 18.22 40.45
CA GLU A 400 1.20 17.62 41.46
C GLU A 400 1.68 16.26 41.97
N LYS A 401 2.50 15.53 41.21
CA LYS A 401 2.81 14.12 41.47
C LYS A 401 4.26 13.76 41.82
N GLU A 402 5.12 14.73 42.12
CA GLU A 402 6.46 14.37 42.63
C GLU A 402 6.46 13.58 43.95
N LYS A 403 5.30 13.47 44.63
CA LYS A 403 5.19 12.82 45.94
C LYS A 403 4.67 11.37 45.94
N GLU A 404 4.06 10.86 44.87
CA GLU A 404 3.39 9.53 44.91
C GLU A 404 3.90 8.47 43.91
N ASN A 405 4.76 8.79 42.94
CA ASN A 405 4.99 7.92 41.78
C ASN A 405 6.26 7.04 41.80
N TYR A 406 6.95 6.88 42.91
CA TYR A 406 8.13 5.97 42.98
C TYR A 406 7.80 4.47 42.78
N LYS A 407 6.54 4.03 42.88
CA LYS A 407 6.16 2.62 42.70
C LYS A 407 5.71 2.27 41.28
N VAL A 408 5.33 3.24 40.47
CA VAL A 408 4.75 3.00 39.14
C VAL A 408 5.82 2.97 38.03
N ASP A 409 6.95 3.65 38.22
CA ASP A 409 8.08 3.65 37.26
C ASP A 409 9.12 2.57 37.59
N SER A 410 8.67 1.34 37.81
CA SER A 410 9.56 0.20 38.04
C SER A 410 9.58 -0.73 36.83
N PRO A 411 10.70 -1.43 36.53
CA PRO A 411 10.74 -2.47 35.52
C PRO A 411 9.65 -3.53 35.72
N GLU A 412 9.34 -3.88 36.97
CA GLU A 412 8.31 -4.85 37.32
C GLU A 412 6.90 -4.38 36.92
N PHE A 413 6.61 -3.10 37.08
CA PHE A 413 5.33 -2.54 36.62
C PHE A 413 5.22 -2.59 35.10
N PHE A 414 6.29 -2.26 34.37
CA PHE A 414 6.35 -2.35 32.93
C PHE A 414 6.21 -3.82 32.45
N GLU A 415 6.86 -4.77 33.12
CA GLU A 415 6.72 -6.20 32.84
C GLU A 415 5.26 -6.69 33.03
N ASN A 416 4.55 -6.18 34.02
CA ASN A 416 3.13 -6.51 34.20
C ASN A 416 2.26 -6.01 33.02
N ILE A 417 2.53 -4.79 32.51
CA ILE A 417 1.84 -4.29 31.33
C ILE A 417 2.15 -5.14 30.11
N THR A 418 3.40 -5.44 29.83
CA THR A 418 3.79 -6.22 28.65
C THR A 418 3.30 -7.67 28.74
N ARG A 419 3.25 -8.27 29.92
CA ARG A 419 2.65 -9.58 30.14
C ARG A 419 1.16 -9.56 29.80
N TYR A 420 0.43 -8.58 30.30
CA TYR A 420 -0.99 -8.42 29.99
C TYR A 420 -1.25 -8.31 28.48
N LEU A 421 -0.44 -7.48 27.78
CA LEU A 421 -0.55 -7.34 26.32
C LEU A 421 -0.32 -8.66 25.57
N ASN A 422 0.62 -9.47 26.02
CA ASN A 422 0.88 -10.78 25.41
C ASN A 422 -0.21 -11.80 25.67
N GLU A 423 -0.79 -11.80 26.86
CA GLU A 423 -1.89 -12.70 27.24
C GLU A 423 -3.21 -12.38 26.53
N HIS A 424 -3.45 -11.09 26.20
CA HIS A 424 -4.69 -10.58 25.61
C HIS A 424 -4.52 -10.12 24.15
N ILE A 425 -3.50 -10.62 23.45
CA ILE A 425 -3.06 -10.14 22.13
C ILE A 425 -4.18 -10.12 21.08
N THR A 426 -5.20 -10.95 21.22
CA THR A 426 -6.36 -11.05 20.32
C THR A 426 -7.42 -9.96 20.55
N GLU A 427 -7.34 -9.26 21.68
CA GLU A 427 -8.31 -8.27 22.08
C GLU A 427 -8.02 -6.88 21.50
N GLN A 428 -8.99 -5.96 21.66
CA GLN A 428 -8.87 -4.55 21.29
C GLN A 428 -8.03 -3.80 22.35
N LEU A 429 -6.72 -3.82 22.19
CA LEU A 429 -5.77 -3.23 23.11
C LEU A 429 -5.46 -1.78 22.72
N SER A 430 -6.43 -0.85 22.86
CA SER A 430 -6.14 0.56 22.63
C SER A 430 -5.28 1.14 23.78
N LEU A 431 -4.44 2.13 23.46
CA LEU A 431 -3.63 2.84 24.46
C LEU A 431 -4.50 3.36 25.63
N GLN A 432 -5.69 3.88 25.31
CA GLN A 432 -6.65 4.37 26.31
C GLN A 432 -7.17 3.25 27.21
N ALA A 433 -7.58 2.12 26.63
CA ALA A 433 -8.11 0.99 27.39
C ALA A 433 -7.06 0.45 28.39
N ILE A 434 -5.82 0.29 27.92
CA ILE A 434 -4.73 -0.22 28.76
C ILE A 434 -4.29 0.83 29.81
N SER A 435 -4.25 2.10 29.44
CA SER A 435 -3.96 3.18 30.40
C SER A 435 -4.99 3.24 31.53
N ASN A 436 -6.28 3.10 31.19
CA ASN A 436 -7.36 3.03 32.19
C ASN A 436 -7.25 1.79 33.08
N LEU A 437 -6.93 0.62 32.49
CA LEU A 437 -6.77 -0.63 33.22
C LEU A 437 -5.66 -0.55 34.29
N PHE A 438 -4.52 0.05 33.92
CA PHE A 438 -3.38 0.22 34.81
C PHE A 438 -3.44 1.50 35.64
N ALA A 439 -4.52 2.26 35.56
CA ALA A 439 -4.76 3.50 36.30
C ALA A 439 -3.66 4.56 36.11
N ILE A 440 -3.12 4.67 34.89
CA ILE A 440 -2.11 5.67 34.51
C ILE A 440 -2.59 6.49 33.30
N SER A 441 -2.02 7.69 33.10
CA SER A 441 -2.34 8.47 31.92
C SER A 441 -1.74 7.87 30.64
N GLN A 442 -2.37 8.11 29.48
CA GLN A 442 -1.86 7.68 28.18
C GLN A 442 -0.47 8.25 27.89
N ALA A 443 -0.22 9.50 28.28
CA ALA A 443 1.08 10.14 28.17
C ALA A 443 2.15 9.38 28.99
N TYR A 444 1.80 8.97 30.20
CA TYR A 444 2.70 8.20 31.04
C TYR A 444 2.95 6.79 30.49
N MET A 445 1.91 6.12 30.01
CA MET A 445 2.03 4.84 29.31
C MET A 445 2.98 4.94 28.11
N SER A 446 2.80 5.97 27.27
CA SER A 446 3.68 6.24 26.11
C SER A 446 5.14 6.47 26.54
N LYS A 447 5.35 7.21 27.65
CA LYS A 447 6.68 7.43 28.21
C LYS A 447 7.33 6.12 28.71
N LEU A 448 6.57 5.25 29.36
CA LEU A 448 7.05 3.93 29.82
C LEU A 448 7.53 3.07 28.66
N PHE A 449 6.72 2.94 27.60
CA PHE A 449 7.11 2.15 26.42
C PHE A 449 8.39 2.68 25.79
N ARG A 450 8.51 4.00 25.58
CA ARG A 450 9.73 4.60 25.03
C ARG A 450 10.94 4.41 25.95
N LYS A 451 10.76 4.53 27.26
CA LYS A 451 11.83 4.33 28.22
C LYS A 451 12.41 2.91 28.17
N TYR A 452 11.54 1.91 28.18
CA TYR A 452 11.93 0.51 28.31
C TYR A 452 12.16 -0.21 26.97
N THR A 453 11.45 0.15 25.89
CA THR A 453 11.56 -0.54 24.58
C THR A 453 12.15 0.33 23.48
N LYS A 454 12.25 1.66 23.68
CA LYS A 454 12.59 2.65 22.64
C LYS A 454 11.53 2.79 21.54
N GLU A 455 10.37 2.16 21.72
CA GLU A 455 9.26 2.14 20.77
C GLU A 455 8.03 2.85 21.37
N SER A 456 7.11 3.27 20.52
CA SER A 456 5.79 3.69 20.98
C SER A 456 4.96 2.47 21.37
N TYR A 457 3.92 2.67 22.19
CA TYR A 457 2.96 1.63 22.56
C TYR A 457 2.43 0.85 21.34
N ASN A 458 2.00 1.58 20.31
CA ASN A 458 1.44 0.95 19.11
C ASN A 458 2.50 0.22 18.28
N GLN A 459 3.73 0.71 18.22
CA GLN A 459 4.84 -0.02 17.57
C GLN A 459 5.12 -1.33 18.30
N TYR A 460 5.19 -1.29 19.63
CA TYR A 460 5.39 -2.47 20.44
C TYR A 460 4.25 -3.49 20.27
N LEU A 461 2.99 -3.05 20.39
CA LEU A 461 1.82 -3.92 20.19
C LEU A 461 1.80 -4.53 18.78
N THR A 462 2.11 -3.74 17.77
CA THR A 462 2.24 -4.23 16.39
C THR A 462 3.36 -5.27 16.30
N GLY A 463 4.52 -5.00 16.88
CA GLY A 463 5.66 -5.93 16.90
C GLY A 463 5.30 -7.28 17.50
N ILE A 464 4.73 -7.32 18.71
CA ILE A 464 4.35 -8.59 19.35
C ILE A 464 3.28 -9.36 18.55
N ARG A 465 2.33 -8.66 17.92
CA ARG A 465 1.31 -9.27 17.04
C ARG A 465 1.95 -9.87 15.78
N MET A 466 2.89 -9.18 15.15
CA MET A 466 3.59 -9.68 13.95
C MET A 466 4.50 -10.87 14.26
N GLU A 467 5.22 -10.82 15.39
CA GLU A 467 6.01 -11.98 15.82
C GLU A 467 5.14 -13.19 16.15
N ARG A 468 3.99 -12.97 16.78
CA ARG A 468 3.01 -14.04 17.01
C ARG A 468 2.44 -14.61 15.72
N ALA A 469 2.16 -13.77 14.74
CA ALA A 469 1.71 -14.20 13.42
C ALA A 469 2.77 -15.08 12.72
N LYS A 470 4.05 -14.70 12.76
CA LYS A 470 5.15 -15.51 12.22
C LYS A 470 5.20 -16.89 12.88
N GLN A 471 5.14 -16.95 14.22
CA GLN A 471 5.11 -18.21 14.95
C GLN A 471 3.95 -19.12 14.54
N LEU A 472 2.75 -18.56 14.36
CA LEU A 472 1.56 -19.30 13.91
C LEU A 472 1.76 -19.85 12.49
N MET A 473 2.32 -19.06 11.58
CA MET A 473 2.61 -19.47 10.20
C MET A 473 3.69 -20.56 10.14
N GLU A 474 4.71 -20.48 10.97
CA GLU A 474 5.78 -21.48 11.07
C GLU A 474 5.26 -22.81 11.67
N ALA A 475 4.37 -22.71 12.65
CA ALA A 475 3.78 -23.89 13.32
C ALA A 475 2.79 -24.64 12.42
N ASN A 476 2.06 -23.95 11.57
CA ASN A 476 1.09 -24.56 10.65
C ASN A 476 0.94 -23.73 9.36
N ARG A 477 1.50 -24.23 8.28
CA ARG A 477 1.45 -23.60 6.94
C ARG A 477 0.09 -23.71 6.24
N GLU A 478 -0.84 -24.49 6.78
CA GLU A 478 -2.18 -24.66 6.21
C GLU A 478 -3.17 -23.61 6.72
N PHE A 479 -2.80 -22.77 7.67
CA PHE A 479 -3.68 -21.71 8.16
C PHE A 479 -4.00 -20.70 7.06
N PHE A 480 -5.25 -20.28 7.01
CA PHE A 480 -5.63 -19.16 6.14
C PHE A 480 -5.16 -17.83 6.75
N VAL A 481 -4.74 -16.92 5.89
CA VAL A 481 -4.30 -15.56 6.30
C VAL A 481 -5.36 -14.86 7.16
N LYS A 482 -6.63 -15.07 6.85
CA LYS A 482 -7.75 -14.53 7.63
C LYS A 482 -7.74 -15.03 9.08
N ASP A 483 -7.56 -16.33 9.27
CA ASP A 483 -7.58 -16.94 10.61
C ASP A 483 -6.39 -16.45 11.43
N ILE A 484 -5.21 -16.34 10.81
CA ILE A 484 -4.03 -15.78 11.47
C ILE A 484 -4.26 -14.32 11.87
N ALA A 485 -4.86 -13.51 11.00
CA ALA A 485 -5.20 -12.13 11.32
C ALA A 485 -6.11 -12.04 12.56
N GLU A 486 -7.16 -12.85 12.63
CA GLU A 486 -8.06 -12.91 13.78
C GLU A 486 -7.34 -13.40 15.05
N MET A 487 -6.47 -14.42 14.94
CA MET A 487 -5.68 -14.96 16.06
C MET A 487 -4.67 -13.97 16.64
N VAL A 488 -4.31 -12.93 15.91
CA VAL A 488 -3.39 -11.89 16.40
C VAL A 488 -4.08 -10.53 16.59
N GLY A 489 -5.41 -10.51 16.63
CA GLY A 489 -6.22 -9.35 17.02
C GLY A 489 -6.49 -8.35 15.90
N TYR A 490 -6.44 -8.77 14.63
CA TYR A 490 -6.86 -7.94 13.48
C TYR A 490 -8.17 -8.45 12.91
N ARG A 491 -9.17 -7.59 12.83
CA ARG A 491 -10.49 -7.91 12.25
C ARG A 491 -10.46 -7.98 10.71
N ASP A 492 -9.60 -7.20 10.09
CA ASP A 492 -9.45 -7.13 8.64
C ASP A 492 -8.15 -7.81 8.19
N GLN A 493 -8.28 -8.83 7.33
CA GLN A 493 -7.13 -9.59 6.82
C GLN A 493 -6.25 -8.79 5.86
N PHE A 494 -6.82 -7.78 5.18
CA PHE A 494 -6.05 -6.96 4.24
C PHE A 494 -5.20 -5.95 5.00
N TYR A 495 -5.79 -5.34 6.03
CA TYR A 495 -5.05 -4.48 6.95
C TYR A 495 -3.92 -5.24 7.65
N PHE A 496 -4.20 -6.45 8.18
CA PHE A 496 -3.17 -7.33 8.72
C PHE A 496 -2.07 -7.64 7.70
N SER A 497 -2.44 -8.00 6.46
CA SER A 497 -1.47 -8.35 5.41
C SER A 497 -0.53 -7.20 5.08
N ARG A 498 -1.02 -5.97 5.09
CA ARG A 498 -0.22 -4.74 4.91
C ARG A 498 0.80 -4.56 6.02
N ILE A 499 0.33 -4.62 7.28
CA ILE A 499 1.22 -4.46 8.43
C ILE A 499 2.25 -5.58 8.47
N PHE A 500 1.83 -6.82 8.22
CA PHE A 500 2.73 -7.97 8.20
C PHE A 500 3.84 -7.80 7.15
N ARG A 501 3.47 -7.36 5.95
CA ARG A 501 4.46 -7.08 4.91
C ARG A 501 5.36 -5.89 5.26
N ALA A 502 4.81 -4.83 5.81
CA ALA A 502 5.60 -3.68 6.27
C ALA A 502 6.61 -4.08 7.35
N TYR A 503 6.27 -5.05 8.20
CA TYR A 503 7.12 -5.54 9.28
C TYR A 503 8.15 -6.57 8.81
N THR A 504 7.74 -7.53 7.94
CA THR A 504 8.57 -8.68 7.54
C THR A 504 9.25 -8.53 6.18
N GLY A 505 8.80 -7.59 5.35
CA GLY A 505 9.21 -7.45 3.95
C GLY A 505 8.50 -8.41 2.98
N LYS A 506 7.67 -9.36 3.46
CA LYS A 506 6.94 -10.34 2.66
C LYS A 506 5.46 -10.32 3.00
N SER A 507 4.61 -10.57 2.03
CA SER A 507 3.19 -10.78 2.31
C SER A 507 2.97 -12.07 3.12
N PRO A 508 1.87 -12.18 3.90
CA PRO A 508 1.54 -13.42 4.61
C PRO A 508 1.49 -14.65 3.69
N ALA A 509 0.94 -14.49 2.48
CA ALA A 509 0.85 -15.56 1.50
C ALA A 509 2.23 -15.99 0.95
N GLU A 510 3.19 -15.06 0.85
CA GLU A 510 4.59 -15.37 0.48
C GLU A 510 5.35 -16.00 1.65
N TYR A 511 5.01 -15.66 2.88
CA TYR A 511 5.63 -16.21 4.09
C TYR A 511 5.19 -17.65 4.38
N LEU A 512 3.95 -18.01 4.02
CA LEU A 512 3.39 -19.38 4.17
C LEU A 512 3.89 -20.36 3.09
N LYS A 513 4.43 -19.87 1.97
CA LYS A 513 5.05 -20.70 0.92
C LYS A 513 6.45 -21.14 1.33
#